data_0345af5f2788f7ed96e2704feb5c4615
#
_entry.id   0345af5f2788f7ed96e2704feb5c4615
#
_cell.length_a   1.000
_cell.length_b   1.000
_cell.length_c   1.000
_cell.angle_alpha   90.00
_cell.angle_beta   90.00
_cell.angle_gamma   90.00
#
_symmetry.space_group_name_H-M   'P 1'
#
loop_
_entity.id
_entity.type
_entity.pdbx_description
1 polymer ?
#
loop_
_entity_poly.entity_id
_entity_poly.type
_entity_poly.pdbx_seq_one_letter_code
_entity_poly.pdbx_strand_id
1 'polypeptide(L)'
;FWQELTDSLRRSHPGALLVTGANTLRYYAAGVQPRTARRDGFGEGYYDVFNTAVGLDSAGRMQLHHKGKLVIGVENTPTLLFDILQFLVIDLGGVVGQIGMGQHGTAFEHRGMKTGPAICYEGLYGDFFGDFVRRGAQFMAIISNDGWWGDTPGYKHLFTISRLRAVEH
;
A
#
# COMPACT_ATOMS: atom_id res chain seq x y z
N PHE A 1 -15.44 -9.97 -7.04
CA PHE A 1 -15.20 -8.88 -6.06
C PHE A 1 -14.99 -7.52 -6.76
N TRP A 2 -13.92 -7.31 -7.55
CA TRP A 2 -13.64 -5.99 -8.17
C TRP A 2 -14.75 -5.56 -9.13
N GLN A 3 -15.33 -6.48 -9.87
CA GLN A 3 -16.43 -6.20 -10.79
C GLN A 3 -17.72 -5.82 -10.04
N GLU A 4 -18.06 -6.54 -9.00
CA GLU A 4 -19.19 -6.23 -8.12
C GLU A 4 -19.05 -4.85 -7.47
N LEU A 5 -17.82 -4.51 -7.03
CA LEU A 5 -17.50 -3.20 -6.45
C LEU A 5 -17.63 -2.08 -7.50
N THR A 6 -17.16 -2.30 -8.72
CA THR A 6 -17.35 -1.38 -9.86
C THR A 6 -18.83 -1.16 -10.16
N ASP A 7 -19.61 -2.23 -10.19
CA ASP A 7 -21.07 -2.15 -10.44
C ASP A 7 -21.79 -1.44 -9.31
N SER A 8 -21.35 -1.63 -8.07
CA SER A 8 -21.88 -0.89 -6.92
C SER A 8 -21.59 0.60 -7.02
N LEU A 9 -20.34 0.98 -7.33
CA LEU A 9 -19.95 2.39 -7.55
C LEU A 9 -20.75 3.02 -8.69
N ARG A 10 -20.93 2.29 -9.81
CA ARG A 10 -21.68 2.79 -10.96
C ARG A 10 -23.13 3.09 -10.62
N ARG A 11 -23.77 2.26 -9.77
CA ARG A 11 -25.17 2.46 -9.37
C ARG A 11 -25.33 3.54 -8.32
N SER A 12 -24.45 3.59 -7.30
CA SER A 12 -24.64 4.45 -6.13
C SER A 12 -23.85 5.75 -6.20
N HIS A 13 -22.64 5.74 -6.78
CA HIS A 13 -21.73 6.86 -6.82
C HIS A 13 -20.98 6.98 -8.16
N PRO A 14 -21.66 7.26 -9.28
CA PRO A 14 -21.08 7.18 -10.64
C PRO A 14 -19.96 8.21 -10.89
N GLY A 15 -19.78 9.17 -9.98
CA GLY A 15 -18.71 10.19 -10.07
C GLY A 15 -17.57 9.99 -9.09
N ALA A 16 -17.59 8.93 -8.29
CA ALA A 16 -16.60 8.72 -7.24
C ALA A 16 -15.37 7.94 -7.74
N LEU A 17 -14.24 8.21 -7.09
CA LEU A 17 -13.07 7.35 -7.06
C LEU A 17 -13.02 6.67 -5.69
N LEU A 18 -13.11 5.36 -5.65
CA LEU A 18 -12.83 4.57 -4.45
C LEU A 18 -11.32 4.44 -4.31
N VAL A 19 -10.79 4.79 -3.13
CA VAL A 19 -9.39 4.55 -2.77
C VAL A 19 -9.36 3.58 -1.59
N THR A 20 -8.72 2.44 -1.75
CA THR A 20 -8.68 1.38 -0.74
C THR A 20 -7.33 0.66 -0.72
N GLY A 21 -7.04 -0.10 0.35
CA GLY A 21 -5.86 -0.95 0.46
C GLY A 21 -6.16 -2.39 0.03
N ALA A 22 -5.18 -3.03 -0.60
CA ALA A 22 -5.23 -4.45 -0.94
C ALA A 22 -3.83 -5.06 -0.99
N ASN A 23 -3.74 -6.38 -0.82
CA ASN A 23 -2.55 -7.13 -1.23
C ASN A 23 -2.69 -7.52 -2.70
N THR A 24 -1.66 -7.23 -3.49
CA THR A 24 -1.61 -7.60 -4.90
C THR A 24 -0.42 -8.51 -5.17
N LEU A 25 -0.53 -9.32 -6.22
CA LEU A 25 0.50 -10.26 -6.64
C LEU A 25 1.07 -9.85 -8.00
N ARG A 26 2.37 -9.98 -8.16
CA ARG A 26 3.04 -9.89 -9.46
C ARG A 26 3.80 -11.17 -9.71
N TYR A 27 3.50 -11.82 -10.83
CA TYR A 27 4.16 -13.05 -11.25
C TYR A 27 5.36 -12.75 -12.15
N TYR A 28 6.39 -13.59 -12.03
CA TYR A 28 7.63 -13.52 -12.80
C TYR A 28 7.98 -14.90 -13.37
N ALA A 29 8.53 -14.90 -14.56
CA ALA A 29 9.18 -16.09 -15.10
C ALA A 29 10.51 -16.37 -14.37
N ALA A 30 10.96 -17.60 -14.41
CA ALA A 30 12.25 -17.98 -13.86
C ALA A 30 13.40 -17.18 -14.53
N GLY A 31 14.34 -16.71 -13.73
CA GLY A 31 15.53 -15.96 -14.19
C GLY A 31 15.34 -14.43 -14.26
N VAL A 32 14.09 -13.92 -14.12
CA VAL A 32 13.84 -12.45 -14.12
C VAL A 32 13.22 -11.95 -12.80
N GLN A 33 13.06 -12.83 -11.83
CA GLN A 33 12.44 -12.53 -10.53
C GLN A 33 13.38 -11.66 -9.67
N PRO A 34 12.84 -10.68 -8.91
CA PRO A 34 13.59 -9.95 -7.90
C PRO A 34 13.89 -10.84 -6.68
N ARG A 35 14.81 -10.37 -5.81
CA ARG A 35 15.21 -11.11 -4.60
C ARG A 35 14.09 -11.32 -3.59
N THR A 36 13.05 -10.50 -3.65
CA THR A 36 11.86 -10.55 -2.79
C THR A 36 10.86 -11.62 -3.24
N ALA A 37 10.96 -12.07 -4.49
CA ALA A 37 10.02 -12.99 -5.08
C ALA A 37 10.12 -14.39 -4.47
N ARG A 38 8.96 -14.97 -4.21
CA ARG A 38 8.78 -16.32 -3.68
C ARG A 38 8.50 -17.28 -4.83
N ARG A 39 8.93 -18.54 -4.68
CA ARG A 39 8.60 -19.59 -5.64
C ARG A 39 7.11 -19.90 -5.56
N ASP A 40 6.48 -20.03 -6.70
CA ASP A 40 5.11 -20.52 -6.79
C ASP A 40 5.10 -22.03 -6.49
N GLY A 41 4.34 -22.45 -5.47
CA GLY A 41 4.24 -23.85 -5.07
C GLY A 41 3.50 -24.75 -6.08
N PHE A 42 2.85 -24.16 -7.08
CA PHE A 42 2.04 -24.86 -8.08
C PHE A 42 2.64 -24.85 -9.47
N GLY A 43 3.80 -24.20 -9.69
CA GLY A 43 4.45 -24.10 -10.99
C GLY A 43 5.94 -23.78 -10.92
N GLU A 44 6.54 -23.46 -12.07
CA GLU A 44 7.95 -23.05 -12.17
C GLU A 44 8.14 -21.53 -12.05
N GLY A 45 7.08 -20.80 -11.71
CA GLY A 45 7.08 -19.35 -11.61
C GLY A 45 7.49 -18.84 -10.24
N TYR A 46 7.61 -17.51 -10.18
CA TYR A 46 7.85 -16.75 -8.96
C TYR A 46 6.81 -15.65 -8.82
N TYR A 47 6.54 -15.21 -7.60
CA TYR A 47 5.64 -14.09 -7.35
C TYR A 47 6.12 -13.21 -6.21
N ASP A 48 5.84 -11.91 -6.31
CA ASP A 48 5.91 -10.97 -5.20
C ASP A 48 4.51 -10.62 -4.71
N VAL A 49 4.41 -10.40 -3.40
CA VAL A 49 3.24 -9.79 -2.76
C VAL A 49 3.56 -8.30 -2.55
N PHE A 50 2.63 -7.43 -2.90
CA PHE A 50 2.74 -6.00 -2.64
C PHE A 50 1.61 -5.54 -1.73
N ASN A 51 1.94 -4.70 -0.77
CA ASN A 51 0.95 -3.86 -0.09
C ASN A 51 0.62 -2.70 -1.04
N THR A 52 -0.64 -2.59 -1.45
CA THR A 52 -1.04 -1.76 -2.59
C THR A 52 -2.24 -0.89 -2.25
N ALA A 53 -2.15 0.40 -2.56
CA ALA A 53 -3.33 1.24 -2.68
C ALA A 53 -3.95 1.05 -4.07
N VAL A 54 -5.25 0.90 -4.11
CA VAL A 54 -6.05 0.70 -5.32
C VAL A 54 -7.03 1.86 -5.46
N GLY A 55 -6.96 2.56 -6.59
CA GLY A 55 -7.97 3.52 -7.01
C GLY A 55 -8.89 2.87 -8.05
N LEU A 56 -10.20 2.81 -7.77
CA LEU A 56 -11.20 2.22 -8.66
C LEU A 56 -12.30 3.23 -8.95
N ASP A 57 -12.56 3.51 -10.22
CA ASP A 57 -13.67 4.35 -10.64
C ASP A 57 -14.89 3.54 -11.13
N SER A 58 -15.99 4.23 -11.34
CA SER A 58 -17.25 3.62 -11.79
C SER A 58 -17.21 3.08 -13.23
N ALA A 59 -16.17 3.40 -14.02
CA ALA A 59 -15.91 2.81 -15.32
C ALA A 59 -15.11 1.51 -15.25
N GLY A 60 -14.64 1.13 -14.05
CA GLY A 60 -13.80 -0.04 -13.82
C GLY A 60 -12.31 0.22 -14.07
N ARG A 61 -11.91 1.49 -14.26
CA ARG A 61 -10.49 1.83 -14.40
C ARG A 61 -9.82 1.69 -13.05
N MET A 62 -8.76 0.88 -13.01
CA MET A 62 -7.97 0.60 -11.82
C MET A 62 -6.61 1.29 -11.91
N GLN A 63 -6.21 1.96 -10.83
CA GLN A 63 -4.90 2.58 -10.65
C GLN A 63 -4.25 1.98 -9.41
N LEU A 64 -2.95 1.73 -9.45
CA LEU A 64 -2.23 1.04 -8.37
C LEU A 64 -1.05 1.87 -7.90
N HIS A 65 -0.88 1.93 -6.59
CA HIS A 65 0.32 2.40 -5.93
C HIS A 65 0.84 1.32 -5.00
N HIS A 66 2.02 0.77 -5.29
CA HIS A 66 2.68 -0.20 -4.42
C HIS A 66 3.47 0.53 -3.34
N LYS A 67 3.33 0.08 -2.10
CA LYS A 67 4.00 0.68 -0.95
C LYS A 67 5.50 0.79 -1.15
N GLY A 68 6.03 2.01 -1.06
CA GLY A 68 7.44 2.32 -1.28
C GLY A 68 8.28 2.41 -0.01
N LYS A 69 7.63 2.55 1.17
CA LYS A 69 8.32 2.59 2.48
C LYS A 69 7.77 1.50 3.39
N LEU A 70 8.53 0.42 3.52
CA LEU A 70 8.15 -0.72 4.33
C LEU A 70 8.45 -0.48 5.82
N VAL A 71 7.67 -1.11 6.69
CA VAL A 71 7.90 -1.09 8.14
C VAL A 71 9.09 -2.01 8.44
N ILE A 72 10.16 -1.42 8.98
CA ILE A 72 11.37 -2.16 9.35
C ILE A 72 11.03 -3.15 10.48
N GLY A 73 11.45 -4.40 10.32
CA GLY A 73 11.22 -5.45 11.31
C GLY A 73 9.90 -6.24 11.12
N VAL A 74 8.96 -5.74 10.34
CA VAL A 74 7.68 -6.41 10.05
C VAL A 74 7.57 -6.79 8.58
N GLU A 75 7.67 -5.82 7.69
CA GLU A 75 7.52 -6.00 6.23
C GLU A 75 8.86 -6.23 5.52
N ASN A 76 9.98 -5.95 6.18
CA ASN A 76 11.33 -6.11 5.66
C ASN A 76 12.23 -6.75 6.73
N THR A 77 11.96 -8.00 7.07
CA THR A 77 12.74 -8.77 8.03
C THR A 77 13.67 -9.72 7.29
N PRO A 78 15.01 -9.67 7.53
CA PRO A 78 15.92 -10.70 7.04
C PRO A 78 15.48 -12.08 7.55
N THR A 79 15.53 -13.10 6.68
CA THR A 79 15.07 -14.46 6.99
C THR A 79 15.63 -15.03 8.28
N LEU A 80 16.85 -14.64 8.66
CA LEU A 80 17.49 -15.11 9.88
C LEU A 80 16.84 -14.57 11.19
N LEU A 81 16.23 -13.38 11.12
CA LEU A 81 15.52 -12.74 12.26
C LEU A 81 14.04 -13.12 12.29
N PHE A 82 13.54 -13.64 11.17
CA PHE A 82 12.15 -14.00 10.99
C PHE A 82 11.70 -15.09 11.94
N ASP A 83 12.50 -16.14 12.10
CA ASP A 83 12.20 -17.28 12.98
C ASP A 83 12.13 -16.89 14.46
N ILE A 84 12.78 -15.79 14.84
CA ILE A 84 12.77 -15.27 16.21
C ILE A 84 11.56 -14.33 16.43
N LEU A 85 11.13 -13.61 15.40
CA LEU A 85 10.09 -12.58 15.50
C LEU A 85 8.71 -13.05 15.01
N GLN A 86 8.60 -14.24 14.42
CA GLN A 86 7.36 -14.74 13.82
C GLN A 86 6.18 -14.78 14.83
N PHE A 87 6.44 -15.06 16.09
CA PHE A 87 5.40 -15.09 17.13
C PHE A 87 4.83 -13.69 17.43
N LEU A 88 5.65 -12.63 17.30
CA LEU A 88 5.23 -11.23 17.45
C LEU A 88 4.43 -10.73 16.24
N VAL A 89 4.65 -11.30 15.08
CA VAL A 89 4.10 -10.82 13.81
C VAL A 89 2.76 -11.49 13.48
N ILE A 90 2.55 -12.73 13.91
CA ILE A 90 1.29 -13.46 13.70
C ILE A 90 0.12 -12.74 14.40
N ASP A 91 0.37 -12.12 15.55
CA ASP A 91 -0.65 -11.34 16.30
C ASP A 91 -0.99 -9.98 15.66
N LEU A 92 -0.19 -9.49 14.73
CA LEU A 92 -0.33 -8.15 14.15
C LEU A 92 -1.10 -8.11 12.83
N GLY A 93 -1.59 -9.26 12.33
CA GLY A 93 -2.47 -9.34 11.13
C GLY A 93 -1.82 -8.83 9.83
N GLY A 94 -0.49 -8.70 9.78
CA GLY A 94 0.27 -8.23 8.63
C GLY A 94 0.74 -9.36 7.71
N VAL A 95 1.07 -9.02 6.46
CA VAL A 95 1.83 -9.92 5.58
C VAL A 95 3.27 -9.92 6.05
N VAL A 96 3.71 -11.06 6.58
CA VAL A 96 5.03 -11.25 7.12
C VAL A 96 6.00 -11.73 6.05
N GLY A 97 7.19 -11.16 6.04
CA GLY A 97 8.28 -11.55 5.16
C GLY A 97 8.69 -10.43 4.21
N GLN A 98 9.59 -10.73 3.29
CA GLN A 98 9.96 -9.77 2.25
C GLN A 98 8.77 -9.59 1.30
N ILE A 99 8.26 -8.39 1.20
CA ILE A 99 7.25 -8.00 0.22
C ILE A 99 7.86 -7.10 -0.84
N GLY A 100 7.27 -7.09 -2.02
CA GLY A 100 7.68 -6.21 -3.10
C GLY A 100 7.51 -4.73 -2.71
N MET A 101 8.40 -3.87 -3.19
CA MET A 101 8.44 -2.46 -2.85
C MET A 101 8.25 -1.60 -4.09
N GLY A 102 7.38 -0.58 -3.98
CA GLY A 102 7.25 0.48 -4.98
C GLY A 102 8.44 1.43 -4.93
N GLN A 103 8.80 2.02 -6.08
CA GLN A 103 9.95 2.93 -6.16
C GLN A 103 9.55 4.39 -5.93
N HIS A 104 8.33 4.77 -6.31
CA HIS A 104 7.85 6.15 -6.35
C HIS A 104 6.41 6.26 -5.84
N GLY A 105 6.04 7.46 -5.37
CA GLY A 105 4.65 7.81 -5.14
C GLY A 105 3.88 7.84 -6.47
N THR A 106 2.72 7.18 -6.53
CA THR A 106 1.84 7.19 -7.71
C THR A 106 0.57 7.96 -7.38
N ALA A 107 0.37 9.12 -8.00
CA ALA A 107 -0.86 9.87 -7.84
C ALA A 107 -1.96 9.27 -8.73
N PHE A 108 -3.15 9.04 -8.16
CA PHE A 108 -4.34 8.59 -8.89
C PHE A 108 -5.06 9.78 -9.50
N GLU A 109 -5.43 9.66 -10.76
CA GLU A 109 -6.13 10.71 -11.47
C GLU A 109 -7.59 10.32 -11.72
N HIS A 110 -8.51 11.21 -11.34
CA HIS A 110 -9.93 11.06 -11.59
C HIS A 110 -10.59 12.42 -11.82
N ARG A 111 -11.24 12.61 -12.98
CA ARG A 111 -11.96 13.84 -13.35
C ARG A 111 -11.12 15.12 -13.21
N GLY A 112 -9.85 15.06 -13.61
CA GLY A 112 -8.94 16.20 -13.53
C GLY A 112 -8.36 16.48 -12.14
N MET A 113 -8.73 15.69 -11.13
CA MET A 113 -8.15 15.77 -9.79
C MET A 113 -7.14 14.63 -9.58
N LYS A 114 -6.08 14.91 -8.84
CA LYS A 114 -5.06 13.92 -8.48
C LYS A 114 -5.00 13.71 -6.97
N THR A 115 -5.06 12.44 -6.58
CA THR A 115 -4.98 11.99 -5.17
C THR A 115 -3.68 11.23 -4.95
N GLY A 116 -2.93 11.56 -3.92
CA GLY A 116 -1.79 10.77 -3.46
C GLY A 116 -2.24 9.72 -2.44
N PRO A 117 -2.26 8.42 -2.78
CA PRO A 117 -2.68 7.35 -1.88
C PRO A 117 -1.49 6.82 -1.05
N ALA A 118 -1.09 7.53 -0.01
CA ALA A 118 -0.01 7.06 0.87
C ALA A 118 -0.47 5.90 1.76
N ILE A 119 0.39 4.90 1.95
CA ILE A 119 0.08 3.71 2.74
C ILE A 119 0.81 3.79 4.09
N CYS A 120 0.03 3.95 5.18
CA CYS A 120 0.47 3.83 6.56
C CYS A 120 1.80 4.56 6.84
N TYR A 121 2.88 3.80 7.01
CA TYR A 121 4.23 4.24 7.35
C TYR A 121 4.87 5.20 6.32
N GLU A 122 4.38 5.26 5.10
CA GLU A 122 4.85 6.24 4.09
C GLU A 122 4.67 7.69 4.53
N GLY A 123 3.65 7.97 5.33
CA GLY A 123 3.43 9.29 5.92
C GLY A 123 4.55 9.77 6.84
N LEU A 124 5.39 8.89 7.38
CA LEU A 124 6.54 9.26 8.21
C LEU A 124 7.68 9.90 7.39
N TYR A 125 7.77 9.58 6.10
CA TYR A 125 8.86 10.02 5.22
C TYR A 125 8.43 11.26 4.41
N GLY A 126 8.78 12.47 4.88
CA GLY A 126 8.42 13.72 4.23
C GLY A 126 8.84 13.78 2.75
N ASP A 127 10.06 13.38 2.43
CA ASP A 127 10.55 13.36 1.04
C ASP A 127 9.72 12.44 0.14
N PHE A 128 9.33 11.27 0.64
CA PHE A 128 8.51 10.33 -0.11
C PHE A 128 7.05 10.83 -0.24
N PHE A 129 6.53 11.43 0.81
CA PHE A 129 5.22 12.08 0.80
C PHE A 129 5.19 13.24 -0.21
N GLY A 130 6.23 14.08 -0.21
CA GLY A 130 6.41 15.15 -1.18
C GLY A 130 6.54 14.67 -2.63
N ASP A 131 6.91 13.41 -2.88
CA ASP A 131 6.94 12.85 -4.23
C ASP A 131 5.54 12.76 -4.85
N PHE A 132 4.51 12.45 -4.08
CA PHE A 132 3.11 12.49 -4.55
C PHE A 132 2.72 13.92 -4.96
N VAL A 133 3.09 14.92 -4.15
CA VAL A 133 2.79 16.33 -4.44
C VAL A 133 3.52 16.81 -5.69
N ARG A 134 4.81 16.50 -5.84
CA ARG A 134 5.59 16.80 -7.05
C ARG A 134 5.00 16.15 -8.31
N ARG A 135 4.33 15.02 -8.18
CA ARG A 135 3.60 14.32 -9.26
C ARG A 135 2.19 14.87 -9.49
N GLY A 136 1.84 15.94 -8.77
CA GLY A 136 0.62 16.70 -8.94
C GLY A 136 -0.54 16.28 -8.07
N ALA A 137 -0.33 15.50 -7.01
CA ALA A 137 -1.38 15.23 -6.03
C ALA A 137 -1.86 16.54 -5.39
N GLN A 138 -3.16 16.78 -5.41
CA GLN A 138 -3.81 17.97 -4.88
C GLN A 138 -4.36 17.71 -3.47
N PHE A 139 -4.55 16.45 -3.12
CA PHE A 139 -4.85 16.00 -1.77
C PHE A 139 -4.30 14.58 -1.54
N MET A 140 -4.17 14.21 -0.27
CA MET A 140 -3.62 12.93 0.14
C MET A 140 -4.69 12.07 0.81
N ALA A 141 -4.74 10.80 0.45
CA ALA A 141 -5.51 9.77 1.13
C ALA A 141 -4.53 8.82 1.85
N ILE A 142 -4.48 8.87 3.17
CA ILE A 142 -3.61 7.98 3.95
C ILE A 142 -4.41 6.75 4.35
N ILE A 143 -3.99 5.59 3.83
CA ILE A 143 -4.62 4.30 4.06
C ILE A 143 -3.82 3.58 5.13
N SER A 144 -4.43 3.30 6.28
CA SER A 144 -3.80 2.57 7.38
C SER A 144 -4.77 1.61 8.05
N ASN A 145 -4.26 0.48 8.51
CA ASN A 145 -4.98 -0.38 9.45
C ASN A 145 -4.44 -0.10 10.85
N ASP A 146 -5.06 0.82 11.55
CA ASP A 146 -4.61 1.24 12.88
C ASP A 146 -5.06 0.28 13.99
N GLY A 147 -5.89 -0.72 13.68
CA GLY A 147 -6.37 -1.71 14.65
C GLY A 147 -5.26 -2.55 15.29
N TRP A 148 -4.13 -2.73 14.61
CA TRP A 148 -2.97 -3.46 15.14
C TRP A 148 -2.22 -2.72 16.27
N TRP A 149 -2.42 -1.41 16.44
CA TRP A 149 -1.87 -0.65 17.56
C TRP A 149 -2.56 -0.98 18.89
N GLY A 150 -3.77 -1.59 18.87
CA GLY A 150 -4.57 -1.82 20.07
C GLY A 150 -4.81 -0.52 20.84
N ASP A 151 -4.81 -0.59 22.16
CA ASP A 151 -4.97 0.57 23.05
C ASP A 151 -3.64 1.28 23.34
N THR A 152 -2.85 1.52 22.30
CA THR A 152 -1.57 2.25 22.41
C THR A 152 -1.67 3.61 21.71
N PRO A 153 -0.79 4.59 22.00
CA PRO A 153 -0.82 5.89 21.34
C PRO A 153 -0.34 5.88 19.87
N GLY A 154 0.03 4.72 19.30
CA GLY A 154 0.61 4.60 17.95
C GLY A 154 -0.24 5.24 16.87
N TYR A 155 -1.54 4.97 16.84
CA TYR A 155 -2.47 5.57 15.88
C TYR A 155 -2.57 7.11 16.02
N LYS A 156 -2.44 7.65 17.24
CA LYS A 156 -2.43 9.11 17.48
C LYS A 156 -1.17 9.76 16.91
N HIS A 157 -0.02 9.07 17.01
CA HIS A 157 1.22 9.53 16.41
C HIS A 157 1.12 9.57 14.88
N LEU A 158 0.59 8.51 14.27
CA LEU A 158 0.40 8.46 12.82
C LEU A 158 -0.53 9.58 12.34
N PHE A 159 -1.62 9.85 13.04
CA PHE A 159 -2.52 10.95 12.74
C PHE A 159 -1.82 12.33 12.89
N THR A 160 -1.04 12.51 13.95
CA THR A 160 -0.29 13.76 14.18
C THR A 160 0.73 14.03 13.07
N ILE A 161 1.43 12.98 12.62
CA ILE A 161 2.39 13.07 11.52
C ILE A 161 1.66 13.40 10.21
N SER A 162 0.49 12.82 9.98
CA SER A 162 -0.34 13.14 8.79
C SER A 162 -0.70 14.62 8.74
N ARG A 163 -1.03 15.22 9.90
CA ARG A 163 -1.27 16.68 9.99
C ARG A 163 0.00 17.49 9.71
N LEU A 164 1.15 17.04 10.19
CA LEU A 164 2.44 17.67 9.89
C LEU A 164 2.72 17.67 8.37
N ARG A 165 2.49 16.54 7.70
CA ARG A 165 2.63 16.44 6.23
C ARG A 165 1.74 17.44 5.49
N ALA A 166 0.51 17.65 5.95
CA ALA A 166 -0.41 18.63 5.36
C ALA A 166 0.00 20.10 5.57
N VAL A 167 0.93 20.35 6.49
CA VAL A 167 1.51 21.69 6.70
C VAL A 167 2.79 21.88 5.88
N GLU A 168 3.55 20.80 5.65
CA GLU A 168 4.81 20.85 4.89
C GLU A 168 4.63 20.91 3.38
N HIS A 169 3.51 20.41 2.86
CA HIS A 169 3.24 20.21 1.44
C HIS A 169 1.87 20.74 1.03
#